data_a509a1cc135fba72e65233ccae3a463e
#
_entry.id   a509a1cc135fba72e65233ccae3a463e
#
_cell.length_a   1.000
_cell.length_b   1.000
_cell.length_c   1.000
_cell.angle_alpha   90.00
_cell.angle_beta   90.00
_cell.angle_gamma   90.00
#
_symmetry.space_group_name_H-M   'P 1'
#
loop_
_entity.id
_entity.type
_entity.pdbx_description
1 polymer ?
#
loop_
_entity_poly.entity_id
_entity_poly.type
_entity_poly.pdbx_seq_one_letter_code
_entity_poly.pdbx_strand_id
1 'polypeptide(L)'
;MTDSPYIAILAWIGGVCSFTLSSLQAAEPVKRHVDFRAEEHTQVAPVTGNAAFLSTMLVPKISYFEVAGQKQNGKFINASQSDDSFAYRISAGSYYKLNKRIMLYGAIDYTSFTGQNMSGSAFIQSGTAPFDIVEADDANKGRKRLDSYHLQGKLGYRATDRFRLGAGIDYTAANYAKHKDLRHKNTLMDMQVSVGANWDALSWMTVGASYNYHRNNEAIEFNTYGNKDVQYYSLISFGNYFGSREAFGDSGYTYGRTPLFTQTHGGALQLELHTAAWRFLSEVYYNSASGRFGNGSSTSVVYTHHDADEMGYRGRAVLGKKHKLLHVVDLKVSNETLKNYENSFRSSTDANNVTQIVYYGSNEVLKRNTFLTEAAYTAYIGSEGGYAAWKAGAVASYLHRTTDVNVYPFYRNQTVHSINVEAFGQRNWAHRQNMYSLGVSAGYGKGGGTPKEDGLYATPGSNQKSPTSRDDLLMHDYEYLTASRYSAGVDFTFEHLLSHRKMAVYAGAAYRYTQATGVDVVGKDRHAVNLNVGCKF
;
A
#
# COMPACT_ATOMS: atom_id res chain seq x y z
N MET A 1 -35.36 6.32 20.06
CA MET A 1 -34.92 4.91 20.03
C MET A 1 -33.91 4.82 18.92
N THR A 2 -32.64 4.86 19.28
CA THR A 2 -31.51 4.90 18.33
C THR A 2 -31.02 3.46 18.17
N ASP A 3 -31.44 2.81 17.08
CA ASP A 3 -30.91 1.52 16.70
C ASP A 3 -29.45 1.69 16.28
N SER A 4 -28.55 1.25 17.13
CA SER A 4 -27.11 1.27 16.88
C SER A 4 -26.77 0.20 15.84
N PRO A 5 -26.19 0.56 14.67
CA PRO A 5 -25.85 -0.41 13.63
C PRO A 5 -24.76 -1.42 14.04
N TYR A 6 -24.14 -1.21 15.19
CA TYR A 6 -23.06 -2.05 15.70
C TYR A 6 -23.51 -3.41 16.25
N ILE A 7 -24.76 -3.53 16.74
CA ILE A 7 -25.32 -4.79 17.27
C ILE A 7 -25.67 -5.76 16.14
N ALA A 8 -26.11 -5.24 15.00
CA ALA A 8 -26.40 -6.06 13.81
C ALA A 8 -25.14 -6.71 13.20
N ILE A 9 -23.96 -6.04 13.27
CA ILE A 9 -22.70 -6.57 12.77
C ILE A 9 -22.23 -7.76 13.62
N LEU A 10 -22.35 -7.70 14.93
CA LEU A 10 -21.97 -8.80 15.84
C LEU A 10 -22.86 -10.05 15.65
N ALA A 11 -24.13 -9.87 15.38
CA ALA A 11 -25.07 -10.98 15.09
C ALA A 11 -24.80 -11.64 13.71
N TRP A 12 -24.35 -10.86 12.72
CA TRP A 12 -23.99 -11.36 11.39
C TRP A 12 -22.67 -12.15 11.40
N ILE A 13 -21.70 -11.77 12.24
CA ILE A 13 -20.43 -12.48 12.43
C ILE A 13 -20.65 -13.91 12.94
N GLY A 14 -21.60 -14.12 13.86
CA GLY A 14 -22.01 -15.45 14.33
C GLY A 14 -22.60 -16.33 13.22
N GLY A 15 -23.32 -15.73 12.25
CA GLY A 15 -23.93 -16.41 11.12
C GLY A 15 -22.90 -16.84 10.05
N VAL A 16 -21.94 -15.97 9.71
CA VAL A 16 -20.91 -16.25 8.67
C VAL A 16 -19.95 -17.35 9.12
N CYS A 17 -19.56 -17.39 10.38
CA CYS A 17 -18.77 -18.51 10.92
C CYS A 17 -19.49 -19.86 10.85
N SER A 18 -20.83 -19.86 10.80
CA SER A 18 -21.64 -21.10 10.71
C SER A 18 -21.76 -21.63 9.28
N PHE A 19 -21.71 -20.77 8.26
CA PHE A 19 -21.91 -21.19 6.86
C PHE A 19 -20.68 -21.82 6.20
N THR A 20 -19.47 -21.55 6.68
CA THR A 20 -18.23 -22.12 6.12
C THR A 20 -17.90 -23.52 6.65
N LEU A 21 -18.68 -24.04 7.57
CA LEU A 21 -18.40 -25.29 8.29
C LEU A 21 -18.83 -26.59 7.57
N SER A 22 -19.63 -26.51 6.51
CA SER A 22 -20.24 -27.69 5.90
C SER A 22 -19.44 -28.37 4.78
N SER A 23 -18.31 -27.80 4.34
CA SER A 23 -17.51 -28.34 3.21
C SER A 23 -16.06 -28.67 3.53
N LEU A 24 -15.63 -28.60 4.80
CA LEU A 24 -14.25 -28.86 5.20
C LEU A 24 -14.04 -30.30 5.67
N GLN A 25 -13.80 -31.21 4.71
CA GLN A 25 -13.40 -32.58 5.02
C GLN A 25 -11.99 -32.62 5.62
N ALA A 26 -11.92 -33.27 6.81
CA ALA A 26 -10.78 -33.93 7.43
C ALA A 26 -9.41 -33.25 7.40
N ALA A 27 -9.23 -32.21 8.19
CA ALA A 27 -7.92 -31.87 8.73
C ALA A 27 -7.73 -32.56 10.10
N GLU A 28 -6.49 -32.97 10.44
CA GLU A 28 -6.18 -33.47 11.78
C GLU A 28 -6.53 -32.46 12.87
N PRO A 29 -6.91 -32.91 14.11
CA PRO A 29 -7.30 -31.98 15.16
C PRO A 29 -6.16 -31.02 15.49
N VAL A 30 -6.46 -29.72 15.48
CA VAL A 30 -5.56 -28.70 16.01
C VAL A 30 -5.44 -28.96 17.52
N LYS A 31 -4.32 -29.58 17.93
CA LYS A 31 -4.02 -29.88 19.33
C LYS A 31 -3.32 -28.72 20.04
N ARG A 32 -2.98 -27.64 19.33
CA ARG A 32 -2.25 -26.47 19.82
C ARG A 32 -2.65 -25.23 19.06
N HIS A 33 -2.46 -24.08 19.67
CA HIS A 33 -2.61 -22.79 19.00
C HIS A 33 -1.62 -22.65 17.83
N VAL A 34 -2.01 -21.92 16.79
CA VAL A 34 -1.16 -21.64 15.63
C VAL A 34 -1.10 -20.14 15.41
N ASP A 35 0.09 -19.58 15.49
CA ASP A 35 0.34 -18.20 15.09
C ASP A 35 0.52 -18.12 13.56
N PHE A 36 -0.59 -17.84 12.83
CA PHE A 36 -0.59 -17.76 11.38
C PHE A 36 0.48 -16.77 10.87
N ARG A 37 0.57 -15.59 11.48
CA ARG A 37 1.51 -14.54 11.04
C ARG A 37 2.96 -14.92 11.31
N ALA A 38 3.25 -15.57 12.43
CA ALA A 38 4.60 -16.07 12.70
C ALA A 38 4.98 -17.22 11.79
N GLU A 39 4.04 -18.15 11.50
CA GLU A 39 4.27 -19.21 10.52
C GLU A 39 4.61 -18.65 9.14
N GLU A 40 3.89 -17.66 8.68
CA GLU A 40 4.15 -16.97 7.41
C GLU A 40 5.47 -16.19 7.44
N HIS A 41 5.72 -15.41 8.50
CA HIS A 41 6.92 -14.59 8.64
C HIS A 41 8.22 -15.40 8.72
N THR A 42 8.15 -16.64 9.21
CA THR A 42 9.31 -17.55 9.28
C THR A 42 9.60 -18.30 7.97
N GLN A 43 8.78 -18.09 6.92
CA GLN A 43 9.00 -18.66 5.59
C GLN A 43 9.65 -17.64 4.67
N VAL A 44 10.43 -18.11 3.68
CA VAL A 44 11.06 -17.22 2.68
C VAL A 44 10.13 -16.94 1.49
N ALA A 45 9.21 -17.84 1.18
CA ALA A 45 8.30 -17.70 0.05
C ALA A 45 7.46 -16.40 0.02
N PRO A 46 6.97 -15.84 1.15
CA PRO A 46 6.20 -14.59 1.13
C PRO A 46 7.01 -13.34 0.76
N VAL A 47 8.34 -13.39 0.83
CA VAL A 47 9.22 -12.22 0.54
C VAL A 47 9.37 -11.99 -0.96
N THR A 48 9.38 -13.09 -1.73
CA THR A 48 9.57 -13.04 -3.19
C THR A 48 8.26 -12.91 -3.95
N GLY A 49 8.29 -12.22 -5.09
CA GLY A 49 7.21 -12.22 -6.07
C GLY A 49 7.07 -13.55 -6.83
N ASN A 50 8.04 -14.46 -6.73
CA ASN A 50 8.06 -15.73 -7.43
C ASN A 50 7.22 -16.80 -6.71
N ALA A 51 6.02 -17.09 -7.21
CA ALA A 51 5.11 -18.09 -6.63
C ALA A 51 5.65 -19.53 -6.67
N ALA A 52 6.72 -19.84 -7.43
CA ALA A 52 7.34 -21.16 -7.41
C ALA A 52 7.89 -21.52 -6.01
N PHE A 53 8.33 -20.54 -5.22
CA PHE A 53 8.79 -20.72 -3.85
C PHE A 53 7.67 -21.14 -2.88
N LEU A 54 6.41 -20.94 -3.24
CA LEU A 54 5.27 -21.38 -2.42
C LEU A 54 5.32 -22.90 -2.17
N SER A 55 5.77 -23.69 -3.15
CA SER A 55 5.89 -25.13 -3.03
C SER A 55 6.97 -25.60 -2.03
N THR A 56 7.85 -24.69 -1.57
CA THR A 56 8.88 -24.96 -0.55
C THR A 56 8.40 -24.72 0.88
N MET A 57 7.19 -24.17 1.07
CA MET A 57 6.66 -23.89 2.40
C MET A 57 6.41 -25.19 3.18
N LEU A 58 6.77 -25.14 4.46
CA LEU A 58 6.67 -26.29 5.38
C LEU A 58 5.30 -26.37 6.08
N VAL A 59 4.42 -25.42 5.82
CA VAL A 59 3.10 -25.33 6.46
C VAL A 59 2.07 -26.10 5.62
N PRO A 60 1.44 -27.16 6.15
CA PRO A 60 0.57 -28.03 5.35
C PRO A 60 -0.79 -27.39 5.03
N LYS A 61 -1.41 -26.72 6.00
CA LYS A 61 -2.70 -26.05 5.89
C LYS A 61 -2.88 -25.10 7.07
N ILE A 62 -3.05 -23.82 6.77
CA ILE A 62 -3.45 -22.81 7.75
C ILE A 62 -4.35 -21.81 7.06
N SER A 63 -5.41 -21.41 7.76
CA SER A 63 -6.37 -20.44 7.26
C SER A 63 -6.79 -19.49 8.38
N TYR A 64 -7.20 -18.29 8.02
CA TYR A 64 -7.79 -17.35 8.96
C TYR A 64 -8.97 -16.61 8.33
N PHE A 65 -9.84 -16.11 9.18
CA PHE A 65 -10.84 -15.10 8.88
C PHE A 65 -10.82 -14.05 9.98
N GLU A 66 -10.82 -12.76 9.61
CA GLU A 66 -10.77 -11.64 10.55
C GLU A 66 -11.70 -10.52 10.11
N VAL A 67 -12.34 -9.89 11.07
CA VAL A 67 -13.02 -8.60 10.93
C VAL A 67 -12.35 -7.62 11.88
N ALA A 68 -11.93 -6.48 11.36
CA ALA A 68 -11.27 -5.43 12.13
C ALA A 68 -11.95 -4.09 11.92
N GLY A 69 -11.99 -3.27 12.98
CA GLY A 69 -12.43 -1.88 12.93
C GLY A 69 -11.30 -0.97 13.43
N GLN A 70 -11.06 0.14 12.74
CA GLN A 70 -10.06 1.12 13.11
C GLN A 70 -10.66 2.51 13.19
N LYS A 71 -10.47 3.18 14.31
CA LYS A 71 -10.77 4.60 14.49
C LYS A 71 -9.46 5.38 14.64
N GLN A 72 -9.32 6.45 13.87
CA GLN A 72 -8.17 7.35 13.98
C GLN A 72 -8.66 8.78 14.13
N ASN A 73 -8.01 9.53 15.01
CA ASN A 73 -8.23 10.96 15.17
C ASN A 73 -6.93 11.68 15.54
N GLY A 74 -6.92 13.00 15.35
CA GLY A 74 -5.76 13.86 15.60
C GLY A 74 -5.28 14.57 14.35
N LYS A 75 -4.43 15.57 14.56
CA LYS A 75 -4.04 16.51 13.50
C LYS A 75 -2.63 16.30 12.96
N PHE A 76 -1.87 15.33 13.48
CA PHE A 76 -0.61 14.92 12.87
C PHE A 76 -0.90 14.00 11.67
N ILE A 77 -1.20 14.61 10.54
CA ILE A 77 -1.63 14.00 9.27
C ILE A 77 -0.94 14.70 8.10
N ASN A 78 -0.87 14.06 6.94
CA ASN A 78 -0.52 14.75 5.69
C ASN A 78 -1.74 15.43 5.05
N ALA A 79 -1.53 16.24 4.02
CA ALA A 79 -2.57 17.06 3.39
C ALA A 79 -3.74 16.23 2.79
N SER A 80 -3.53 14.97 2.46
CA SER A 80 -4.53 14.07 1.88
C SER A 80 -5.20 13.14 2.90
N GLN A 81 -4.78 13.18 4.17
CA GLN A 81 -5.37 12.36 5.24
C GLN A 81 -6.53 13.06 5.95
N SER A 82 -7.28 12.29 6.72
CA SER A 82 -8.37 12.77 7.57
C SER A 82 -7.90 12.97 9.01
N ASP A 83 -8.34 14.02 9.64
CA ASP A 83 -8.17 14.26 11.08
C ASP A 83 -9.14 13.44 11.94
N ASP A 84 -10.19 12.88 11.34
CA ASP A 84 -11.18 11.99 11.96
C ASP A 84 -11.66 10.94 10.97
N SER A 85 -11.18 9.69 11.09
CA SER A 85 -11.51 8.61 10.19
C SER A 85 -11.91 7.33 10.89
N PHE A 86 -12.74 6.56 10.20
CA PHE A 86 -13.11 5.21 10.58
C PHE A 86 -12.94 4.28 9.37
N ALA A 87 -12.36 3.11 9.61
CA ALA A 87 -12.27 2.04 8.63
C ALA A 87 -12.70 0.72 9.25
N TYR A 88 -13.30 -0.16 8.43
CA TYR A 88 -13.43 -1.56 8.79
C TYR A 88 -12.89 -2.43 7.66
N ARG A 89 -12.35 -3.58 8.05
CA ARG A 89 -11.74 -4.55 7.14
C ARG A 89 -12.29 -5.95 7.43
N ILE A 90 -12.58 -6.67 6.37
CA ILE A 90 -12.90 -8.11 6.41
C ILE A 90 -11.82 -8.81 5.60
N SER A 91 -11.15 -9.77 6.20
CA SER A 91 -10.04 -10.48 5.55
C SER A 91 -10.12 -11.97 5.79
N ALA A 92 -9.73 -12.74 4.77
CA ALA A 92 -9.55 -14.16 4.85
C ALA A 92 -8.33 -14.58 4.04
N GLY A 93 -7.59 -15.57 4.52
CA GLY A 93 -6.45 -16.09 3.80
C GLY A 93 -6.21 -17.56 4.13
N SER A 94 -5.66 -18.29 3.16
CA SER A 94 -5.41 -19.71 3.31
C SER A 94 -4.19 -20.15 2.52
N TYR A 95 -3.32 -20.92 3.19
CA TYR A 95 -2.34 -21.78 2.56
C TYR A 95 -2.87 -23.20 2.53
N TYR A 96 -2.93 -23.79 1.34
CA TYR A 96 -3.52 -25.11 1.13
C TYR A 96 -2.63 -26.00 0.27
N LYS A 97 -2.08 -27.05 0.88
CA LYS A 97 -1.35 -28.08 0.15
C LYS A 97 -2.32 -29.10 -0.42
N LEU A 98 -2.64 -28.99 -1.70
CA LEU A 98 -3.60 -29.85 -2.38
C LEU A 98 -3.09 -31.29 -2.47
N ASN A 99 -1.79 -31.46 -2.78
CA ASN A 99 -1.10 -32.74 -2.83
C ASN A 99 0.42 -32.55 -2.66
N LYS A 100 1.23 -33.59 -2.87
CA LYS A 100 2.70 -33.52 -2.74
C LYS A 100 3.36 -32.56 -3.74
N ARG A 101 2.67 -32.18 -4.83
CA ARG A 101 3.22 -31.36 -5.91
C ARG A 101 2.63 -29.95 -5.97
N ILE A 102 1.43 -29.72 -5.43
CA ILE A 102 0.69 -28.47 -5.60
C ILE A 102 0.44 -27.83 -4.24
N MET A 103 0.90 -26.57 -4.11
CA MET A 103 0.59 -25.67 -3.01
C MET A 103 -0.15 -24.47 -3.55
N LEU A 104 -1.24 -24.11 -2.89
CA LEU A 104 -2.09 -22.97 -3.21
C LEU A 104 -2.04 -21.94 -2.08
N TYR A 105 -2.13 -20.70 -2.43
CA TYR A 105 -2.42 -19.59 -1.53
C TYR A 105 -3.56 -18.77 -2.11
N GLY A 106 -4.49 -18.37 -1.26
CA GLY A 106 -5.55 -17.44 -1.62
C GLY A 106 -5.84 -16.50 -0.47
N ALA A 107 -6.08 -15.23 -0.79
CA ALA A 107 -6.53 -14.24 0.18
C ALA A 107 -7.55 -13.29 -0.44
N ILE A 108 -8.46 -12.80 0.39
CA ILE A 108 -9.42 -11.75 0.07
C ILE A 108 -9.46 -10.76 1.22
N ASP A 109 -9.44 -9.48 0.86
CA ASP A 109 -9.61 -8.36 1.78
C ASP A 109 -10.66 -7.40 1.22
N TYR A 110 -11.61 -7.01 2.05
CA TYR A 110 -12.49 -5.88 1.80
C TYR A 110 -12.23 -4.81 2.84
N THR A 111 -12.00 -3.59 2.41
CA THR A 111 -11.81 -2.43 3.29
C THR A 111 -12.77 -1.33 2.91
N SER A 112 -13.50 -0.79 3.88
CA SER A 112 -14.28 0.44 3.73
C SER A 112 -13.73 1.49 4.68
N PHE A 113 -13.36 2.63 4.12
CA PHE A 113 -12.80 3.78 4.83
C PHE A 113 -13.71 4.99 4.66
N THR A 114 -13.89 5.75 5.72
CA THR A 114 -14.55 7.06 5.70
C THR A 114 -13.70 8.05 6.49
N GLY A 115 -13.29 9.13 5.85
CA GLY A 115 -12.56 10.23 6.48
C GLY A 115 -13.35 11.53 6.41
N GLN A 116 -13.32 12.31 7.50
CA GLN A 116 -13.91 13.64 7.57
C GLN A 116 -12.87 14.71 7.22
N ASN A 117 -13.31 15.92 6.88
CA ASN A 117 -12.47 17.11 6.68
C ASN A 117 -11.31 16.93 5.69
N MET A 118 -11.48 16.09 4.68
CA MET A 118 -10.45 15.79 3.69
C MET A 118 -10.49 16.77 2.51
N SER A 119 -9.31 17.18 2.09
CA SER A 119 -8.99 17.85 0.82
C SER A 119 -7.85 17.09 0.14
N GLY A 120 -6.80 17.77 -0.30
CA GLY A 120 -5.62 17.18 -0.92
C GLY A 120 -5.92 16.47 -2.22
N SER A 121 -5.19 15.39 -2.49
CA SER A 121 -5.23 14.65 -3.75
C SER A 121 -6.61 14.12 -4.11
N ALA A 122 -6.95 14.19 -5.40
CA ALA A 122 -8.09 13.47 -5.97
C ALA A 122 -7.78 12.00 -6.26
N PHE A 123 -6.52 11.58 -6.33
CA PHE A 123 -6.13 10.19 -6.58
C PHE A 123 -6.17 9.32 -5.33
N ILE A 124 -6.45 8.03 -5.51
CA ILE A 124 -6.36 7.01 -4.46
C ILE A 124 -4.88 6.81 -4.06
N GLN A 125 -4.00 6.73 -5.06
CA GLN A 125 -2.56 6.44 -4.89
C GLN A 125 -1.71 7.70 -5.12
N SER A 126 -2.01 8.79 -4.41
CA SER A 126 -1.36 10.09 -4.61
C SER A 126 0.16 10.06 -4.47
N GLY A 127 0.71 9.22 -3.60
CA GLY A 127 2.16 9.14 -3.37
C GLY A 127 2.99 8.63 -4.55
N THR A 128 2.39 7.84 -5.44
CA THR A 128 3.04 7.26 -6.63
C THR A 128 2.57 7.89 -7.94
N ALA A 129 1.48 8.66 -7.91
CA ALA A 129 0.95 9.34 -9.10
C ALA A 129 1.98 10.27 -9.75
N PRO A 130 1.98 10.37 -11.09
CA PRO A 130 2.94 11.21 -11.83
C PRO A 130 2.61 12.71 -11.77
N PHE A 131 1.43 13.08 -11.33
CA PHE A 131 0.96 14.43 -11.04
C PHE A 131 -0.23 14.32 -10.08
N ASP A 132 -0.76 15.45 -9.63
CA ASP A 132 -1.93 15.46 -8.75
C ASP A 132 -2.97 16.49 -9.19
N ILE A 133 -4.23 16.26 -8.84
CA ILE A 133 -5.33 17.19 -8.97
C ILE A 133 -5.80 17.54 -7.57
N VAL A 134 -5.60 18.77 -7.18
CA VAL A 134 -5.84 19.29 -5.83
C VAL A 134 -6.81 20.47 -5.91
N GLU A 135 -7.63 20.67 -4.90
CA GLU A 135 -8.47 21.86 -4.79
C GLU A 135 -7.60 23.12 -4.69
N ALA A 136 -7.99 24.17 -5.42
CA ALA A 136 -7.23 25.42 -5.44
C ALA A 136 -7.23 26.15 -4.08
N ASP A 137 -8.21 25.86 -3.22
CA ASP A 137 -8.34 26.40 -1.86
C ASP A 137 -8.94 25.38 -0.88
N ASP A 138 -8.97 25.70 0.41
CA ASP A 138 -9.44 24.82 1.48
C ASP A 138 -10.93 24.96 1.81
N ALA A 139 -11.68 25.79 1.11
CA ALA A 139 -13.09 26.09 1.42
C ALA A 139 -13.99 24.85 1.31
N ASN A 140 -13.53 23.83 0.59
CA ASN A 140 -14.33 22.69 0.19
C ASN A 140 -13.91 21.36 0.84
N LYS A 141 -13.16 21.39 1.95
CA LYS A 141 -12.88 20.17 2.75
C LYS A 141 -14.17 19.41 3.05
N GLY A 142 -14.15 18.10 2.87
CA GLY A 142 -15.33 17.28 3.00
C GLY A 142 -15.07 15.83 3.33
N ARG A 143 -16.15 15.06 3.44
CA ARG A 143 -16.08 13.64 3.68
C ARG A 143 -15.63 12.92 2.40
N LYS A 144 -14.62 12.03 2.52
CA LYS A 144 -14.23 11.09 1.48
C LYS A 144 -14.47 9.65 1.94
N ARG A 145 -14.87 8.80 0.99
CA ARG A 145 -15.11 7.38 1.23
C ARG A 145 -14.35 6.55 0.21
N LEU A 146 -13.68 5.49 0.68
CA LEU A 146 -12.98 4.49 -0.13
C LEU A 146 -13.53 3.11 0.21
N ASP A 147 -14.00 2.37 -0.80
CA ASP A 147 -14.32 0.95 -0.70
C ASP A 147 -13.36 0.19 -1.61
N SER A 148 -12.59 -0.75 -1.07
CA SER A 148 -11.55 -1.51 -1.77
C SER A 148 -11.72 -3.01 -1.57
N TYR A 149 -11.60 -3.76 -2.66
CA TYR A 149 -11.59 -5.22 -2.73
C TYR A 149 -10.22 -5.67 -3.22
N HIS A 150 -9.51 -6.46 -2.44
CA HIS A 150 -8.20 -6.99 -2.78
C HIS A 150 -8.24 -8.52 -2.78
N LEU A 151 -7.79 -9.12 -3.87
CA LEU A 151 -7.81 -10.55 -4.12
C LEU A 151 -6.39 -11.01 -4.46
N GLN A 152 -5.90 -12.05 -3.80
CA GLN A 152 -4.63 -12.69 -4.11
C GLN A 152 -4.83 -14.17 -4.38
N GLY A 153 -4.17 -14.67 -5.41
CA GLY A 153 -4.11 -16.08 -5.73
C GLY A 153 -2.70 -16.47 -6.15
N LYS A 154 -2.14 -17.52 -5.55
CA LYS A 154 -0.82 -18.05 -5.94
C LYS A 154 -0.87 -19.56 -6.04
N LEU A 155 -0.17 -20.10 -7.02
CA LEU A 155 0.00 -21.53 -7.25
C LEU A 155 1.48 -21.85 -7.34
N GLY A 156 1.95 -22.80 -6.54
CA GLY A 156 3.28 -23.40 -6.67
C GLY A 156 3.15 -24.87 -7.07
N TYR A 157 3.82 -25.23 -8.17
CA TYR A 157 3.81 -26.57 -8.73
C TYR A 157 5.22 -27.19 -8.78
N ARG A 158 5.40 -28.31 -8.12
CA ARG A 158 6.64 -29.11 -8.18
C ARG A 158 6.57 -30.02 -9.40
N ALA A 159 7.20 -29.61 -10.52
CA ALA A 159 7.24 -30.38 -11.75
C ALA A 159 8.14 -31.62 -11.61
N THR A 160 9.32 -31.45 -10.99
CA THR A 160 10.25 -32.52 -10.62
C THR A 160 10.71 -32.32 -9.17
N ASP A 161 11.55 -33.20 -8.65
CA ASP A 161 12.10 -33.05 -7.29
C ASP A 161 12.97 -31.81 -7.14
N ARG A 162 13.56 -31.32 -8.24
CA ARG A 162 14.46 -30.16 -8.25
C ARG A 162 13.89 -28.92 -8.95
N PHE A 163 12.84 -29.05 -9.75
CA PHE A 163 12.31 -27.96 -10.56
C PHE A 163 10.86 -27.65 -10.20
N ARG A 164 10.57 -26.36 -9.99
CA ARG A 164 9.26 -25.88 -9.59
C ARG A 164 8.86 -24.70 -10.46
N LEU A 165 7.57 -24.60 -10.70
CA LEU A 165 6.91 -23.51 -11.42
C LEU A 165 5.93 -22.81 -10.49
N GLY A 166 5.64 -21.56 -10.78
CA GLY A 166 4.66 -20.81 -10.02
C GLY A 166 3.95 -19.75 -10.86
N ALA A 167 2.72 -19.48 -10.51
CA ALA A 167 1.92 -18.40 -11.08
C ALA A 167 1.19 -17.68 -9.95
N GLY A 168 1.00 -16.37 -10.09
CA GLY A 168 0.31 -15.54 -9.13
C GLY A 168 -0.53 -14.46 -9.80
N ILE A 169 -1.60 -14.09 -9.14
CA ILE A 169 -2.42 -12.92 -9.44
C ILE A 169 -2.62 -12.13 -8.16
N ASP A 170 -2.52 -10.81 -8.28
CA ASP A 170 -2.85 -9.83 -7.25
C ASP A 170 -3.77 -8.80 -7.92
N TYR A 171 -4.96 -8.59 -7.36
CA TYR A 171 -5.98 -7.77 -7.99
C TYR A 171 -6.67 -6.89 -6.95
N THR A 172 -6.67 -5.59 -7.19
CA THR A 172 -7.42 -4.62 -6.38
C THR A 172 -8.42 -3.88 -7.26
N ALA A 173 -9.68 -3.86 -6.83
CA ALA A 173 -10.69 -2.95 -7.33
C ALA A 173 -11.11 -2.00 -6.22
N ALA A 174 -11.21 -0.70 -6.51
CA ALA A 174 -11.62 0.27 -5.53
C ALA A 174 -12.52 1.37 -6.12
N ASN A 175 -13.38 1.91 -5.25
CA ASN A 175 -14.16 3.10 -5.52
C ASN A 175 -13.82 4.16 -4.47
N TYR A 176 -13.52 5.38 -4.91
CA TYR A 176 -13.19 6.50 -4.04
C TYR A 176 -14.03 7.71 -4.42
N ALA A 177 -14.66 8.35 -3.45
CA ALA A 177 -15.53 9.47 -3.72
C ALA A 177 -15.47 10.52 -2.62
N LYS A 178 -15.53 11.79 -3.05
CA LYS A 178 -15.74 12.95 -2.18
C LYS A 178 -17.22 13.37 -2.22
N HIS A 179 -17.81 13.61 -1.05
CA HIS A 179 -19.23 13.92 -0.88
C HIS A 179 -19.58 15.41 -0.79
N LYS A 180 -18.59 16.29 -0.89
CA LYS A 180 -18.77 17.75 -0.94
C LYS A 180 -18.14 18.27 -2.23
N ASP A 181 -18.74 19.30 -2.86
CA ASP A 181 -18.16 19.94 -4.04
C ASP A 181 -16.80 20.58 -3.67
N LEU A 182 -15.83 20.48 -4.42
CA LEU A 182 -15.59 19.82 -5.70
C LEU A 182 -15.62 18.28 -5.57
N ARG A 183 -16.58 17.61 -6.19
CA ARG A 183 -16.70 16.15 -6.05
C ARG A 183 -15.86 15.46 -7.09
N HIS A 184 -15.23 14.37 -6.66
CA HIS A 184 -14.64 13.39 -7.55
C HIS A 184 -15.19 12.01 -7.23
N LYS A 185 -15.25 11.16 -8.25
CA LYS A 185 -15.57 9.75 -8.15
C LYS A 185 -14.55 8.95 -8.96
N ASN A 186 -13.79 8.12 -8.27
CA ASN A 186 -12.75 7.31 -8.87
C ASN A 186 -13.17 5.85 -8.91
N THR A 187 -12.76 5.17 -9.96
CA THR A 187 -12.76 3.71 -10.03
C THR A 187 -11.35 3.25 -10.33
N LEU A 188 -10.80 2.38 -9.48
CA LEU A 188 -9.48 1.79 -9.63
C LEU A 188 -9.59 0.32 -10.04
N MET A 189 -8.79 -0.07 -11.00
CA MET A 189 -8.41 -1.45 -11.29
C MET A 189 -6.88 -1.53 -11.24
N ASP A 190 -6.37 -2.31 -10.32
CA ASP A 190 -4.94 -2.58 -10.14
C ASP A 190 -4.75 -4.09 -10.20
N MET A 191 -4.03 -4.59 -11.21
CA MET A 191 -3.86 -6.02 -11.46
C MET A 191 -2.40 -6.34 -11.76
N GLN A 192 -1.82 -7.24 -10.97
CA GLN A 192 -0.51 -7.81 -11.21
C GLN A 192 -0.63 -9.32 -11.46
N VAL A 193 -0.01 -9.79 -12.53
CA VAL A 193 0.14 -11.21 -12.85
C VAL A 193 1.61 -11.54 -12.82
N SER A 194 1.97 -12.66 -12.21
CA SER A 194 3.35 -13.12 -12.13
C SER A 194 3.48 -14.58 -12.53
N VAL A 195 4.59 -14.91 -13.18
CA VAL A 195 5.01 -16.28 -13.45
C VAL A 195 6.46 -16.44 -13.05
N GLY A 196 6.83 -17.62 -12.59
CA GLY A 196 8.19 -17.85 -12.18
C GLY A 196 8.55 -19.31 -12.09
N ALA A 197 9.84 -19.54 -12.00
CA ALA A 197 10.41 -20.88 -11.82
C ALA A 197 11.52 -20.83 -10.78
N ASN A 198 11.79 -21.94 -10.13
CA ASN A 198 12.99 -22.14 -9.36
C ASN A 198 13.54 -23.57 -9.53
N TRP A 199 14.85 -23.70 -9.30
CA TRP A 199 15.59 -24.93 -9.48
C TRP A 199 16.61 -25.13 -8.35
N ASP A 200 16.57 -26.30 -7.72
CA ASP A 200 17.56 -26.71 -6.73
C ASP A 200 18.86 -27.11 -7.46
N ALA A 201 19.73 -26.12 -7.65
CA ALA A 201 21.02 -26.30 -8.32
C ALA A 201 21.93 -27.23 -7.50
N LEU A 202 21.92 -27.05 -6.18
CA LEU A 202 22.61 -27.88 -5.19
C LEU A 202 21.65 -28.19 -4.03
N SER A 203 22.03 -29.15 -3.17
CA SER A 203 21.21 -29.52 -2.00
C SER A 203 21.03 -28.40 -0.96
N TRP A 204 21.83 -27.33 -1.06
CA TRP A 204 21.85 -26.16 -0.17
C TRP A 204 21.57 -24.85 -0.92
N MET A 205 21.33 -24.88 -2.25
CA MET A 205 21.19 -23.71 -3.09
C MET A 205 20.05 -23.88 -4.10
N THR A 206 19.10 -22.95 -4.08
CA THR A 206 18.03 -22.83 -5.06
C THR A 206 18.17 -21.49 -5.79
N VAL A 207 18.10 -21.53 -7.12
CA VAL A 207 18.05 -20.34 -7.96
C VAL A 207 16.66 -20.18 -8.56
N GLY A 208 16.22 -18.95 -8.76
CA GLY A 208 14.90 -18.68 -9.31
C GLY A 208 14.93 -17.48 -10.24
N ALA A 209 13.92 -17.42 -11.11
CA ALA A 209 13.62 -16.27 -11.94
C ALA A 209 12.10 -16.08 -12.03
N SER A 210 11.66 -14.84 -12.13
CA SER A 210 10.25 -14.52 -12.30
C SER A 210 10.08 -13.29 -13.19
N TYR A 211 8.92 -13.24 -13.82
CA TYR A 211 8.43 -12.10 -14.58
C TYR A 211 7.09 -11.67 -14.02
N ASN A 212 6.84 -10.36 -13.97
CA ASN A 212 5.58 -9.77 -13.59
C ASN A 212 5.10 -8.74 -14.63
N TYR A 213 3.81 -8.75 -14.86
CA TYR A 213 3.09 -7.72 -15.58
C TYR A 213 2.10 -7.06 -14.61
N HIS A 214 2.17 -5.73 -14.49
CA HIS A 214 1.27 -4.97 -13.64
C HIS A 214 0.55 -3.92 -14.49
N ARG A 215 -0.77 -3.81 -14.30
CA ARG A 215 -1.63 -2.82 -14.93
C ARG A 215 -2.44 -2.10 -13.90
N ASN A 216 -2.25 -0.80 -13.83
CA ASN A 216 -3.02 0.10 -12.98
C ASN A 216 -3.85 1.04 -13.87
N ASN A 217 -5.12 1.22 -13.52
CA ASN A 217 -6.02 2.13 -14.22
C ASN A 217 -6.96 2.77 -13.20
N GLU A 218 -6.71 4.04 -12.89
CA GLU A 218 -7.58 4.86 -12.05
C GLU A 218 -8.33 5.86 -12.93
N ALA A 219 -9.63 5.66 -13.13
CA ALA A 219 -10.48 6.58 -13.86
C ALA A 219 -11.18 7.53 -12.89
N ILE A 220 -11.00 8.83 -13.10
CA ILE A 220 -11.55 9.90 -12.27
C ILE A 220 -12.63 10.65 -13.04
N GLU A 221 -13.76 10.90 -12.39
CA GLU A 221 -14.85 11.72 -12.87
C GLU A 221 -15.09 12.85 -11.88
N PHE A 222 -15.16 14.09 -12.38
CA PHE A 222 -15.38 15.28 -11.57
C PHE A 222 -16.77 15.87 -11.82
N ASN A 223 -17.43 16.31 -10.74
CA ASN A 223 -18.78 16.87 -10.78
C ASN A 223 -19.00 17.93 -9.71
N THR A 224 -19.87 18.88 -9.99
CA THR A 224 -20.42 19.85 -9.02
C THR A 224 -21.94 19.68 -8.96
N TYR A 225 -22.48 19.60 -7.75
CA TYR A 225 -23.92 19.42 -7.50
C TYR A 225 -24.55 20.56 -6.69
N GLY A 226 -23.71 21.39 -6.10
CA GLY A 226 -24.15 22.52 -5.28
C GLY A 226 -24.43 23.78 -6.09
N ASN A 227 -23.91 24.93 -5.64
CA ASN A 227 -24.10 26.21 -6.31
C ASN A 227 -23.39 26.23 -7.67
N LYS A 228 -24.15 26.26 -8.77
CA LYS A 228 -23.65 26.30 -10.13
C LYS A 228 -23.24 27.70 -10.59
N ASP A 229 -23.59 28.73 -9.81
CA ASP A 229 -23.22 30.13 -10.11
C ASP A 229 -21.81 30.49 -9.65
N VAL A 230 -21.15 29.56 -8.93
CA VAL A 230 -19.77 29.71 -8.45
C VAL A 230 -18.82 28.93 -9.35
N GLN A 231 -17.85 29.62 -9.95
CA GLN A 231 -16.76 28.98 -10.66
C GLN A 231 -15.73 28.43 -9.65
N TYR A 232 -15.58 27.12 -9.64
CA TYR A 232 -14.55 26.44 -8.86
C TYR A 232 -13.27 26.24 -9.66
N TYR A 233 -12.15 26.07 -8.96
CA TYR A 233 -10.84 25.89 -9.57
C TYR A 233 -10.09 24.73 -8.93
N SER A 234 -9.29 24.03 -9.74
CA SER A 234 -8.34 23.03 -9.32
C SER A 234 -6.92 23.48 -9.62
N LEU A 235 -5.98 23.04 -8.79
CA LEU A 235 -4.56 23.05 -9.08
C LEU A 235 -4.20 21.71 -9.71
N ILE A 236 -3.72 21.74 -10.95
CA ILE A 236 -3.05 20.62 -11.59
C ILE A 236 -1.60 20.70 -11.14
N SER A 237 -1.26 19.89 -10.15
CA SER A 237 0.06 19.87 -9.54
C SER A 237 0.95 18.88 -10.27
N PHE A 238 1.95 19.37 -10.98
CA PHE A 238 2.95 18.48 -11.60
C PHE A 238 3.93 17.89 -10.58
N GLY A 239 3.87 18.33 -9.33
CA GLY A 239 4.63 17.91 -8.18
C GLY A 239 4.75 19.06 -7.18
N ASN A 240 4.95 18.72 -5.89
CA ASN A 240 5.20 19.72 -4.84
C ASN A 240 4.18 20.87 -4.81
N TYR A 241 2.91 20.58 -5.14
CA TYR A 241 1.81 21.54 -5.21
C TYR A 241 2.10 22.75 -6.10
N PHE A 242 2.81 22.52 -7.22
CA PHE A 242 3.22 23.53 -8.18
C PHE A 242 2.80 23.11 -9.59
N GLY A 243 2.14 24.03 -10.32
CA GLY A 243 1.63 23.72 -11.65
C GLY A 243 0.66 24.75 -12.19
N SER A 244 -0.42 24.32 -12.84
CA SER A 244 -1.41 25.17 -13.48
C SER A 244 -2.73 25.21 -12.71
N ARG A 245 -3.43 26.37 -12.77
CA ARG A 245 -4.78 26.51 -12.24
C ARG A 245 -5.78 26.41 -13.37
N GLU A 246 -6.74 25.51 -13.24
CA GLU A 246 -7.79 25.28 -14.23
C GLU A 246 -9.19 25.49 -13.63
N ALA A 247 -10.12 25.93 -14.46
CA ALA A 247 -11.54 25.92 -14.14
C ALA A 247 -12.01 24.47 -13.99
N PHE A 248 -12.74 24.20 -12.93
CA PHE A 248 -13.16 22.85 -12.58
C PHE A 248 -14.35 22.40 -13.43
N GLY A 249 -14.20 21.27 -14.11
CA GLY A 249 -15.30 20.57 -14.80
C GLY A 249 -15.63 21.06 -16.21
N ASP A 250 -15.09 22.22 -16.65
CA ASP A 250 -15.46 22.81 -17.93
C ASP A 250 -14.60 22.30 -19.09
N SER A 251 -13.32 22.09 -18.84
CA SER A 251 -12.34 21.62 -19.82
C SER A 251 -11.07 21.15 -19.13
N GLY A 252 -10.10 20.59 -19.89
CA GLY A 252 -8.81 20.21 -19.34
C GLY A 252 -8.84 18.94 -18.50
N TYR A 253 -7.99 18.90 -17.48
CA TYR A 253 -7.74 17.70 -16.65
C TYR A 253 -8.96 17.24 -15.83
N THR A 254 -9.89 18.12 -15.53
CA THR A 254 -11.08 17.83 -14.72
C THR A 254 -12.36 17.68 -15.55
N TYR A 255 -12.24 17.62 -16.88
CA TYR A 255 -13.39 17.46 -17.77
C TYR A 255 -13.76 15.98 -17.95
N GLY A 256 -15.02 15.64 -17.63
CA GLY A 256 -15.57 14.30 -17.84
C GLY A 256 -14.88 13.23 -17.00
N ARG A 257 -14.83 12.02 -17.55
CA ARG A 257 -14.17 10.86 -16.94
C ARG A 257 -12.86 10.54 -17.64
N THR A 258 -11.75 10.73 -16.96
CA THR A 258 -10.41 10.60 -17.51
C THR A 258 -9.59 9.55 -16.76
N PRO A 259 -9.00 8.55 -17.44
CA PRO A 259 -8.18 7.53 -16.84
C PRO A 259 -6.73 7.97 -16.68
N LEU A 260 -6.15 7.70 -15.51
CA LEU A 260 -4.71 7.55 -15.31
C LEU A 260 -4.38 6.07 -15.48
N PHE A 261 -3.70 5.75 -16.56
CA PHE A 261 -3.33 4.39 -16.94
C PHE A 261 -1.82 4.20 -16.84
N THR A 262 -1.39 3.12 -16.20
CA THR A 262 0.01 2.72 -16.10
C THR A 262 0.13 1.22 -16.33
N GLN A 263 1.12 0.81 -17.10
CA GLN A 263 1.52 -0.58 -17.25
C GLN A 263 2.99 -0.75 -16.91
N THR A 264 3.31 -1.83 -16.23
CA THR A 264 4.67 -2.14 -15.78
C THR A 264 5.06 -3.55 -16.20
N HIS A 265 6.27 -3.69 -16.69
CA HIS A 265 6.91 -4.95 -16.96
C HIS A 265 8.09 -5.11 -16.02
N GLY A 266 8.18 -6.23 -15.32
CA GLY A 266 9.24 -6.46 -14.37
C GLY A 266 9.82 -7.86 -14.42
N GLY A 267 11.06 -7.97 -14.00
CA GLY A 267 11.77 -9.23 -13.86
C GLY A 267 12.54 -9.30 -12.56
N ALA A 268 12.70 -10.49 -12.00
CA ALA A 268 13.48 -10.69 -10.79
C ALA A 268 14.29 -11.99 -10.85
N LEU A 269 15.45 -11.97 -10.22
CA LEU A 269 16.30 -13.13 -9.99
C LEU A 269 16.36 -13.42 -8.49
N GLN A 270 16.25 -14.69 -8.13
CA GLN A 270 16.27 -15.15 -6.75
C GLN A 270 17.41 -16.14 -6.51
N LEU A 271 18.01 -16.02 -5.33
CA LEU A 271 18.95 -16.97 -4.79
C LEU A 271 18.51 -17.34 -3.37
N GLU A 272 18.21 -18.60 -3.13
CA GLU A 272 18.00 -19.12 -1.77
C GLU A 272 19.17 -20.03 -1.39
N LEU A 273 19.77 -19.75 -0.24
CA LEU A 273 20.76 -20.59 0.40
C LEU A 273 20.14 -21.16 1.68
N HIS A 274 20.29 -22.45 1.91
CA HIS A 274 19.69 -23.09 3.09
C HIS A 274 20.49 -24.26 3.63
N THR A 275 20.40 -24.40 4.94
CA THR A 275 20.90 -25.55 5.70
C THR A 275 19.83 -25.99 6.71
N ALA A 276 20.14 -26.97 7.54
CA ALA A 276 19.25 -27.36 8.64
C ALA A 276 19.07 -26.26 9.71
N ALA A 277 19.99 -25.30 9.81
CA ALA A 277 20.02 -24.27 10.86
C ALA A 277 19.65 -22.86 10.36
N TRP A 278 19.71 -22.60 9.07
CA TRP A 278 19.44 -21.27 8.51
C TRP A 278 18.95 -21.34 7.06
N ARG A 279 18.19 -20.32 6.69
CA ARG A 279 17.73 -20.05 5.32
C ARG A 279 17.96 -18.58 5.01
N PHE A 280 18.45 -18.29 3.82
CA PHE A 280 18.68 -16.95 3.33
C PHE A 280 18.13 -16.85 1.92
N LEU A 281 17.16 -15.95 1.70
CA LEU A 281 16.64 -15.59 0.38
C LEU A 281 17.13 -14.19 0.01
N SER A 282 17.62 -14.07 -1.22
CA SER A 282 18.01 -12.82 -1.87
C SER A 282 17.27 -12.70 -3.19
N GLU A 283 16.60 -11.57 -3.43
CA GLU A 283 15.94 -11.23 -4.69
C GLU A 283 16.40 -9.85 -5.16
N VAL A 284 16.84 -9.76 -6.40
CA VAL A 284 17.07 -8.50 -7.11
C VAL A 284 16.01 -8.39 -8.19
N TYR A 285 15.37 -7.23 -8.32
CA TYR A 285 14.34 -6.99 -9.32
C TYR A 285 14.51 -5.66 -10.04
N TYR A 286 13.96 -5.61 -11.25
CA TYR A 286 13.84 -4.39 -12.06
C TYR A 286 12.43 -4.33 -12.64
N ASN A 287 11.80 -3.15 -12.56
CA ASN A 287 10.50 -2.83 -13.10
C ASN A 287 10.61 -1.60 -13.99
N SER A 288 10.02 -1.64 -15.18
CA SER A 288 9.87 -0.50 -16.08
C SER A 288 8.39 -0.24 -16.34
N ALA A 289 7.95 0.94 -16.03
CA ALA A 289 6.56 1.37 -16.16
C ALA A 289 6.43 2.49 -17.19
N SER A 290 5.32 2.48 -17.92
CA SER A 290 4.91 3.58 -18.77
C SER A 290 3.41 3.81 -18.68
N GLY A 291 2.97 5.05 -18.89
CA GLY A 291 1.56 5.34 -18.79
C GLY A 291 1.15 6.71 -19.29
N ARG A 292 -0.12 7.05 -19.10
CA ARG A 292 -0.72 8.30 -19.56
C ARG A 292 -1.93 8.70 -18.74
N PHE A 293 -2.24 9.98 -18.74
CA PHE A 293 -3.51 10.51 -18.29
C PHE A 293 -4.31 11.02 -19.49
N GLY A 294 -5.45 10.38 -19.75
CA GLY A 294 -6.29 10.62 -20.92
C GLY A 294 -6.64 9.35 -21.67
N ASN A 295 -7.68 9.42 -22.50
CA ASN A 295 -8.09 8.32 -23.33
C ASN A 295 -7.17 8.21 -24.59
N GLY A 296 -6.79 7.00 -24.95
CA GLY A 296 -5.88 6.75 -26.09
C GLY A 296 -6.56 6.76 -27.48
N SER A 297 -7.71 7.42 -27.66
CA SER A 297 -8.37 7.53 -28.96
C SER A 297 -7.91 8.77 -29.73
N SER A 298 -8.01 8.75 -31.05
CA SER A 298 -7.63 9.89 -31.92
C SER A 298 -8.46 11.16 -31.68
N THR A 299 -9.63 11.01 -31.06
CA THR A 299 -10.57 12.11 -30.77
C THR A 299 -10.52 12.60 -29.33
N SER A 300 -9.70 11.98 -28.48
CA SER A 300 -9.59 12.32 -27.06
C SER A 300 -8.18 12.81 -26.73
N VAL A 301 -8.08 13.72 -25.78
CA VAL A 301 -6.81 14.28 -25.34
C VAL A 301 -6.09 13.32 -24.39
N VAL A 302 -4.80 13.10 -24.65
CA VAL A 302 -3.84 12.59 -23.67
C VAL A 302 -3.06 13.79 -23.13
N TYR A 303 -3.34 14.20 -21.92
CA TYR A 303 -2.76 15.39 -21.31
C TYR A 303 -1.30 15.17 -20.92
N THR A 304 -1.01 14.03 -20.29
CA THR A 304 0.36 13.67 -19.90
C THR A 304 0.68 12.23 -20.25
N HIS A 305 1.97 11.95 -20.41
CA HIS A 305 2.52 10.59 -20.39
C HIS A 305 3.68 10.54 -19.38
N HIS A 306 3.91 9.35 -18.83
CA HIS A 306 4.93 9.16 -17.80
C HIS A 306 5.65 7.84 -17.98
N ASP A 307 6.90 7.81 -17.51
CA ASP A 307 7.75 6.64 -17.45
C ASP A 307 8.35 6.53 -16.05
N ALA A 308 8.50 5.31 -15.54
CA ALA A 308 9.18 5.06 -14.29
C ALA A 308 10.02 3.78 -14.36
N ASP A 309 11.21 3.86 -13.81
CA ASP A 309 12.11 2.73 -13.66
C ASP A 309 12.42 2.52 -12.19
N GLU A 310 12.21 1.30 -11.70
CA GLU A 310 12.51 0.90 -10.33
C GLU A 310 13.48 -0.28 -10.33
N MET A 311 14.56 -0.15 -9.58
CA MET A 311 15.47 -1.23 -9.25
C MET A 311 15.44 -1.49 -7.75
N GLY A 312 15.37 -2.75 -7.35
CA GLY A 312 15.30 -3.04 -5.93
C GLY A 312 15.86 -4.40 -5.52
N TYR A 313 15.96 -4.54 -4.22
CA TYR A 313 16.44 -5.72 -3.52
C TYR A 313 15.46 -6.11 -2.41
N ARG A 314 15.21 -7.41 -2.25
CA ARG A 314 14.49 -7.98 -1.09
C ARG A 314 15.27 -9.17 -0.57
N GLY A 315 15.48 -9.21 0.72
CA GLY A 315 16.18 -10.31 1.38
C GLY A 315 15.51 -10.72 2.67
N ARG A 316 15.56 -12.00 2.99
CA ARG A 316 15.17 -12.56 4.29
C ARG A 316 16.18 -13.59 4.74
N ALA A 317 16.65 -13.44 5.98
CA ALA A 317 17.43 -14.43 6.67
C ALA A 317 16.62 -15.00 7.84
N VAL A 318 16.54 -16.33 7.93
CA VAL A 318 15.91 -17.06 9.03
C VAL A 318 16.97 -17.95 9.66
N LEU A 319 17.32 -17.69 10.92
CA LEU A 319 18.45 -18.29 11.62
C LEU A 319 18.01 -18.90 12.93
N GLY A 320 18.43 -20.12 13.23
CA GLY A 320 18.17 -20.77 14.51
C GLY A 320 17.14 -21.88 14.45
N LYS A 321 16.52 -22.19 15.59
CA LYS A 321 15.59 -23.31 15.72
C LYS A 321 14.24 -22.83 16.24
N LYS A 322 13.17 -23.16 15.51
CA LYS A 322 11.79 -22.95 15.95
C LYS A 322 11.57 -23.55 17.34
N HIS A 323 10.80 -22.87 18.18
CA HIS A 323 10.51 -23.22 19.58
C HIS A 323 11.68 -23.11 20.58
N LYS A 324 12.86 -22.68 20.15
CA LYS A 324 13.98 -22.31 21.02
C LYS A 324 14.32 -20.84 20.85
N LEU A 325 15.06 -20.53 19.82
CA LEU A 325 15.42 -19.18 19.44
C LEU A 325 15.50 -19.13 17.91
N LEU A 326 14.69 -18.28 17.30
CA LEU A 326 14.65 -18.10 15.87
C LEU A 326 14.74 -16.59 15.57
N HIS A 327 15.69 -16.23 14.75
CA HIS A 327 15.90 -14.86 14.29
C HIS A 327 15.38 -14.74 12.86
N VAL A 328 14.66 -13.68 12.56
CA VAL A 328 14.26 -13.30 11.21
C VAL A 328 14.77 -11.89 10.95
N VAL A 329 15.51 -11.72 9.87
CA VAL A 329 16.01 -10.43 9.39
C VAL A 329 15.45 -10.20 8.00
N ASP A 330 14.78 -9.07 7.81
CA ASP A 330 14.29 -8.63 6.51
C ASP A 330 15.03 -7.37 6.08
N LEU A 331 15.35 -7.28 4.80
CA LEU A 331 15.90 -6.09 4.16
C LEU A 331 15.18 -5.86 2.84
N LYS A 332 14.71 -4.63 2.65
CA LYS A 332 14.11 -4.17 1.40
C LYS A 332 14.73 -2.84 1.03
N VAL A 333 15.22 -2.74 -0.20
CA VAL A 333 15.78 -1.51 -0.76
C VAL A 333 15.17 -1.30 -2.13
N SER A 334 14.74 -0.08 -2.45
CA SER A 334 14.31 0.28 -3.79
C SER A 334 14.75 1.69 -4.15
N ASN A 335 15.00 1.89 -5.43
CA ASN A 335 15.26 3.19 -6.03
C ASN A 335 14.41 3.32 -7.28
N GLU A 336 13.52 4.30 -7.28
CA GLU A 336 12.61 4.62 -8.38
C GLU A 336 12.97 5.99 -8.96
N THR A 337 12.97 6.08 -10.29
CA THR A 337 12.99 7.34 -11.03
C THR A 337 11.71 7.43 -11.85
N LEU A 338 10.87 8.40 -11.52
CA LEU A 338 9.63 8.72 -12.25
C LEU A 338 9.81 10.04 -13.00
N LYS A 339 9.38 10.06 -14.26
CA LYS A 339 9.29 11.26 -15.11
C LYS A 339 7.88 11.42 -15.64
N ASN A 340 7.39 12.63 -15.68
CA ASN A 340 6.11 12.97 -16.27
C ASN A 340 6.26 14.10 -17.30
N TYR A 341 5.56 13.97 -18.40
CA TYR A 341 5.63 14.90 -19.53
C TYR A 341 4.23 15.41 -19.84
N GLU A 342 4.07 16.75 -19.91
CA GLU A 342 2.86 17.38 -20.36
C GLU A 342 2.87 17.51 -21.90
N ASN A 343 1.80 17.06 -22.55
CA ASN A 343 1.68 17.08 -24.00
C ASN A 343 1.15 18.43 -24.48
N SER A 344 1.77 18.95 -25.54
CA SER A 344 1.28 20.08 -26.31
C SER A 344 0.47 19.57 -27.50
N PHE A 345 -0.78 20.03 -27.61
CA PHE A 345 -1.72 19.55 -28.63
C PHE A 345 -2.62 20.67 -29.16
N ARG A 346 -3.23 20.41 -30.31
CA ARG A 346 -4.32 21.21 -30.85
C ARG A 346 -5.40 20.32 -31.44
N SER A 347 -6.63 20.77 -31.39
CA SER A 347 -7.72 20.17 -32.16
C SER A 347 -7.64 20.62 -33.61
N SER A 348 -7.74 19.68 -34.54
CA SER A 348 -7.75 19.94 -36.00
C SER A 348 -8.94 19.22 -36.61
N THR A 349 -9.78 19.96 -37.31
CA THR A 349 -10.94 19.38 -38.03
C THR A 349 -10.63 19.36 -39.53
N ASP A 350 -10.74 18.19 -40.13
CA ASP A 350 -10.50 18.00 -41.59
C ASP A 350 -11.69 18.45 -42.43
N ALA A 351 -11.53 18.39 -43.77
CA ALA A 351 -12.57 18.76 -44.74
C ALA A 351 -13.85 17.90 -44.63
N ASN A 352 -13.80 16.75 -43.99
CA ASN A 352 -14.92 15.83 -43.76
C ASN A 352 -15.59 16.05 -42.37
N ASN A 353 -15.28 17.15 -41.69
CA ASN A 353 -15.73 17.45 -40.32
C ASN A 353 -15.28 16.41 -39.26
N VAL A 354 -14.20 15.68 -39.50
CA VAL A 354 -13.61 14.77 -38.51
C VAL A 354 -12.59 15.55 -37.68
N THR A 355 -12.86 15.70 -36.41
CA THR A 355 -11.95 16.36 -35.47
C THR A 355 -10.96 15.34 -34.93
N GLN A 356 -9.67 15.67 -35.00
CA GLN A 356 -8.56 14.87 -34.49
C GLN A 356 -7.67 15.73 -33.57
N ILE A 357 -7.05 15.09 -32.59
CA ILE A 357 -6.06 15.73 -31.73
C ILE A 357 -4.67 15.52 -32.36
N VAL A 358 -4.00 16.62 -32.63
CA VAL A 358 -2.64 16.64 -33.19
C VAL A 358 -1.66 17.08 -32.13
N TYR A 359 -0.72 16.21 -31.77
CA TYR A 359 0.35 16.49 -30.81
C TYR A 359 1.57 17.06 -31.55
N TYR A 360 2.23 18.08 -31.00
CA TYR A 360 3.40 18.73 -31.60
C TYR A 360 4.59 18.86 -30.64
N GLY A 361 4.50 18.28 -29.46
CA GLY A 361 5.58 18.22 -28.48
C GLY A 361 5.12 17.81 -27.10
N SER A 362 6.07 17.60 -26.21
CA SER A 362 5.84 17.38 -24.79
C SER A 362 7.00 17.98 -23.99
N ASN A 363 6.69 18.45 -22.79
CA ASN A 363 7.67 19.01 -21.86
C ASN A 363 7.77 18.13 -20.61
N GLU A 364 9.00 17.84 -20.17
CA GLU A 364 9.20 17.20 -18.86
C GLU A 364 8.78 18.18 -17.76
N VAL A 365 7.70 17.85 -17.06
CA VAL A 365 7.14 18.68 -15.99
C VAL A 365 7.48 18.15 -14.60
N LEU A 366 7.84 16.87 -14.50
CA LEU A 366 8.25 16.24 -13.24
C LEU A 366 9.40 15.28 -13.48
N LYS A 367 10.39 15.35 -12.60
CA LYS A 367 11.34 14.26 -12.35
C LYS A 367 11.41 14.02 -10.84
N ARG A 368 11.13 12.78 -10.42
CA ARG A 368 11.15 12.37 -9.00
C ARG A 368 12.02 11.14 -8.82
N ASN A 369 13.02 11.24 -7.95
CA ASN A 369 13.81 10.11 -7.53
C ASN A 369 13.45 9.77 -6.10
N THR A 370 13.15 8.49 -5.84
CA THR A 370 12.75 8.00 -4.52
C THR A 370 13.59 6.80 -4.15
N PHE A 371 14.40 6.94 -3.12
CA PHE A 371 15.17 5.86 -2.51
C PHE A 371 14.49 5.46 -1.19
N LEU A 372 14.14 4.19 -1.06
CA LEU A 372 13.53 3.61 0.14
C LEU A 372 14.37 2.44 0.65
N THR A 373 14.58 2.41 1.95
CA THR A 373 15.17 1.25 2.64
C THR A 373 14.31 0.91 3.85
N GLU A 374 14.05 -0.38 4.02
CA GLU A 374 13.35 -0.92 5.19
C GLU A 374 14.11 -2.13 5.69
N ALA A 375 14.50 -2.11 6.96
CA ALA A 375 15.16 -3.21 7.64
C ALA A 375 14.34 -3.61 8.86
N ALA A 376 14.07 -4.90 9.01
CA ALA A 376 13.34 -5.42 10.16
C ALA A 376 14.10 -6.60 10.77
N TYR A 377 14.12 -6.64 12.08
CA TYR A 377 14.62 -7.75 12.87
C TYR A 377 13.55 -8.24 13.81
N THR A 378 13.36 -9.56 13.88
CA THR A 378 12.43 -10.20 14.82
C THR A 378 13.09 -11.44 15.43
N ALA A 379 13.09 -11.52 16.75
CA ALA A 379 13.45 -12.71 17.50
C ALA A 379 12.19 -13.39 18.05
N TYR A 380 12.08 -14.69 17.82
CA TYR A 380 11.07 -15.58 18.41
C TYR A 380 11.75 -16.46 19.44
N ILE A 381 11.40 -16.33 20.72
CA ILE A 381 12.12 -16.92 21.85
C ILE A 381 11.20 -17.86 22.61
N GLY A 382 11.65 -19.11 22.79
CA GLY A 382 10.92 -20.12 23.53
C GLY A 382 9.67 -20.64 22.82
N SER A 383 8.84 -21.36 23.55
CA SER A 383 7.54 -21.86 23.06
C SER A 383 6.52 -21.87 24.20
N GLU A 384 5.33 -21.40 23.90
CA GLU A 384 4.20 -21.34 24.80
C GLU A 384 2.93 -21.69 24.06
N GLY A 385 2.35 -22.87 24.32
CA GLY A 385 1.09 -23.31 23.71
C GLY A 385 1.06 -23.41 22.18
N GLY A 386 2.23 -23.34 21.49
CA GLY A 386 2.34 -23.31 20.03
C GLY A 386 2.81 -21.96 19.47
N TYR A 387 2.77 -20.89 20.26
CA TYR A 387 3.36 -19.61 19.96
C TYR A 387 4.80 -19.52 20.47
N ALA A 388 5.57 -18.53 20.00
CA ALA A 388 6.78 -18.15 20.70
C ALA A 388 6.41 -17.56 22.07
N ALA A 389 7.14 -17.90 23.12
CA ALA A 389 6.87 -17.35 24.44
C ALA A 389 7.09 -15.82 24.47
N TRP A 390 8.14 -15.38 23.77
CA TRP A 390 8.42 -13.97 23.54
C TRP A 390 8.66 -13.70 22.05
N LYS A 391 8.22 -12.54 21.59
CA LYS A 391 8.56 -11.97 20.31
C LYS A 391 9.10 -10.57 20.56
N ALA A 392 10.29 -10.25 20.06
CA ALA A 392 10.88 -8.92 20.20
C ALA A 392 11.60 -8.55 18.92
N GLY A 393 11.65 -7.25 18.61
CA GLY A 393 12.31 -6.82 17.40
C GLY A 393 12.31 -5.31 17.23
N ALA A 394 12.85 -4.91 16.08
CA ALA A 394 12.85 -3.52 15.65
C ALA A 394 12.67 -3.44 14.14
N VAL A 395 12.06 -2.34 13.69
CA VAL A 395 11.93 -1.97 12.27
C VAL A 395 12.52 -0.59 12.09
N ALA A 396 13.36 -0.42 11.07
CA ALA A 396 13.90 0.87 10.67
C ALA A 396 13.56 1.13 9.21
N SER A 397 13.14 2.34 8.87
CA SER A 397 12.91 2.77 7.50
C SER A 397 13.62 4.10 7.22
N TYR A 398 14.13 4.24 6.00
CA TYR A 398 14.75 5.45 5.50
C TYR A 398 14.15 5.79 4.14
N LEU A 399 13.71 7.04 4.00
CA LEU A 399 13.25 7.65 2.76
C LEU A 399 14.22 8.77 2.38
N HIS A 400 14.63 8.79 1.11
CA HIS A 400 15.23 9.95 0.47
C HIS A 400 14.53 10.22 -0.84
N ARG A 401 14.01 11.43 -1.03
CA ARG A 401 13.27 11.81 -2.23
C ARG A 401 13.71 13.18 -2.71
N THR A 402 14.06 13.26 -3.99
CA THR A 402 14.23 14.52 -4.72
C THR A 402 13.11 14.67 -5.73
N THR A 403 12.58 15.87 -5.87
CA THR A 403 11.50 16.17 -6.80
C THR A 403 11.82 17.48 -7.51
N ASP A 404 11.96 17.42 -8.82
CA ASP A 404 12.22 18.56 -9.70
C ASP A 404 10.94 18.77 -10.53
N VAL A 405 10.32 19.94 -10.43
CA VAL A 405 9.09 20.33 -11.14
C VAL A 405 9.39 21.49 -12.05
N ASN A 406 9.00 21.36 -13.32
CA ASN A 406 9.26 22.34 -14.36
C ASN A 406 7.94 22.84 -14.97
N VAL A 407 7.70 24.14 -14.91
CA VAL A 407 6.65 24.85 -15.64
C VAL A 407 7.35 26.00 -16.37
N TYR A 408 8.04 25.67 -17.47
CA TYR A 408 8.97 26.56 -18.14
C TYR A 408 8.40 27.99 -18.34
N PRO A 409 9.16 29.04 -17.98
CA PRO A 409 10.56 29.04 -17.53
C PRO A 409 10.77 28.85 -16.01
N PHE A 410 9.74 28.58 -15.26
CA PHE A 410 9.77 28.41 -13.80
C PHE A 410 10.13 26.97 -13.42
N TYR A 411 10.79 26.81 -12.30
CA TYR A 411 11.01 25.52 -11.68
C TYR A 411 10.84 25.56 -10.16
N ARG A 412 10.58 24.38 -9.59
CA ARG A 412 10.55 24.13 -8.14
C ARG A 412 11.22 22.83 -7.82
N ASN A 413 12.24 22.86 -6.95
CA ASN A 413 12.93 21.68 -6.44
C ASN A 413 12.57 21.45 -4.98
N GLN A 414 12.58 20.18 -4.57
CA GLN A 414 12.42 19.76 -3.19
C GLN A 414 13.34 18.57 -2.90
N THR A 415 13.93 18.56 -1.71
CA THR A 415 14.60 17.38 -1.17
C THR A 415 14.03 17.04 0.19
N VAL A 416 13.66 15.77 0.38
CA VAL A 416 13.15 15.26 1.66
C VAL A 416 13.89 13.98 2.01
N HIS A 417 14.32 13.87 3.26
CA HIS A 417 14.77 12.62 3.83
C HIS A 417 14.13 12.40 5.20
N SER A 418 13.85 11.17 5.53
CA SER A 418 13.34 10.82 6.87
C SER A 418 13.77 9.42 7.29
N ILE A 419 14.03 9.26 8.58
CA ILE A 419 14.30 7.99 9.22
C ILE A 419 13.21 7.73 10.28
N ASN A 420 12.76 6.48 10.36
CA ASN A 420 11.86 6.03 11.42
C ASN A 420 12.41 4.73 11.98
N VAL A 421 12.39 4.60 13.29
CA VAL A 421 12.77 3.39 14.01
C VAL A 421 11.68 3.07 15.01
N GLU A 422 11.25 1.81 15.05
CA GLU A 422 10.28 1.30 16.01
C GLU A 422 10.80 0.00 16.63
N ALA A 423 10.83 -0.09 17.94
CA ALA A 423 11.11 -1.30 18.68
C ALA A 423 9.80 -1.86 19.27
N PHE A 424 9.69 -3.17 19.33
CA PHE A 424 8.51 -3.84 19.89
C PHE A 424 8.89 -5.07 20.70
N GLY A 425 8.04 -5.40 21.67
CA GLY A 425 8.11 -6.62 22.44
C GLY A 425 6.72 -7.17 22.69
N GLN A 426 6.57 -8.49 22.63
CA GLN A 426 5.31 -9.18 22.89
C GLN A 426 5.57 -10.40 23.77
N ARG A 427 4.75 -10.58 24.79
CA ARG A 427 4.71 -11.77 25.61
C ARG A 427 3.45 -12.56 25.31
N ASN A 428 3.62 -13.89 25.10
CA ASN A 428 2.53 -14.84 24.94
C ASN A 428 2.54 -15.83 26.12
N TRP A 429 1.36 -16.16 26.63
CA TRP A 429 1.20 -17.18 27.66
C TRP A 429 -0.08 -17.99 27.45
N ALA A 430 0.03 -19.29 27.62
CA ALA A 430 -1.07 -20.22 27.47
C ALA A 430 -1.64 -20.60 28.83
N HIS A 431 -2.95 -20.71 28.94
CA HIS A 431 -3.62 -21.31 30.08
C HIS A 431 -4.77 -22.21 29.59
N ARG A 432 -4.60 -23.51 29.72
CA ARG A 432 -5.53 -24.53 29.20
C ARG A 432 -5.75 -24.35 27.68
N GLN A 433 -6.96 -24.00 27.28
CA GLN A 433 -7.35 -23.76 25.87
C GLN A 433 -7.23 -22.29 25.45
N ASN A 434 -6.72 -21.44 26.34
CA ASN A 434 -6.62 -20.00 26.10
C ASN A 434 -5.18 -19.59 25.83
N MET A 435 -5.00 -18.65 24.90
CA MET A 435 -3.75 -17.96 24.64
C MET A 435 -3.97 -16.45 24.85
N TYR A 436 -3.06 -15.84 25.56
CA TYR A 436 -3.03 -14.40 25.78
C TYR A 436 -1.75 -13.83 25.19
N SER A 437 -1.85 -12.72 24.51
CA SER A 437 -0.73 -12.00 23.93
C SER A 437 -0.81 -10.54 24.35
N LEU A 438 0.25 -10.00 24.93
CA LEU A 438 0.39 -8.58 25.26
C LEU A 438 1.62 -8.05 24.55
N GLY A 439 1.43 -7.03 23.73
CA GLY A 439 2.47 -6.36 22.99
C GLY A 439 2.61 -4.89 23.41
N VAL A 440 3.84 -4.39 23.31
CA VAL A 440 4.16 -2.97 23.47
C VAL A 440 5.11 -2.55 22.35
N SER A 441 4.99 -1.31 21.89
CA SER A 441 5.92 -0.73 20.93
C SER A 441 6.26 0.71 21.27
N ALA A 442 7.45 1.15 20.87
CA ALA A 442 7.89 2.53 20.95
C ALA A 442 8.66 2.88 19.68
N GLY A 443 8.42 4.08 19.14
CA GLY A 443 9.06 4.52 17.91
C GLY A 443 9.51 5.96 17.99
N TYR A 444 10.51 6.27 17.16
CA TYR A 444 11.03 7.61 16.93
C TYR A 444 11.21 7.81 15.43
N GLY A 445 10.84 8.99 14.95
CA GLY A 445 11.10 9.41 13.58
C GLY A 445 11.58 10.85 13.51
N LYS A 446 12.41 11.14 12.51
CA LYS A 446 12.91 12.48 12.22
C LYS A 446 13.33 12.55 10.76
N GLY A 447 13.23 13.75 10.19
CA GLY A 447 13.70 14.01 8.84
C GLY A 447 14.27 15.40 8.68
N GLY A 448 14.45 15.79 7.42
CA GLY A 448 14.96 17.09 7.00
C GLY A 448 15.03 17.19 5.49
N GLY A 449 15.70 18.22 5.00
CA GLY A 449 15.86 18.52 3.59
C GLY A 449 15.58 19.98 3.27
N THR A 450 15.31 20.26 2.00
CA THR A 450 14.93 21.59 1.52
C THR A 450 13.45 21.54 1.11
N PRO A 451 12.55 22.26 1.80
CA PRO A 451 11.11 22.19 1.53
C PRO A 451 10.76 22.70 0.13
N LYS A 452 11.41 23.77 -0.33
CA LYS A 452 11.32 24.24 -1.70
C LYS A 452 12.51 25.12 -2.08
N GLU A 453 12.83 25.07 -3.36
CA GLU A 453 13.77 25.98 -4.03
C GLU A 453 13.16 26.36 -5.37
N ASP A 454 12.65 27.58 -5.47
CA ASP A 454 12.00 28.11 -6.66
C ASP A 454 12.97 28.98 -7.47
N GLY A 455 12.89 28.90 -8.81
CA GLY A 455 13.74 29.70 -9.67
C GLY A 455 13.25 29.79 -11.12
N LEU A 456 14.12 30.34 -11.97
CA LEU A 456 13.86 30.60 -13.38
C LEU A 456 15.02 30.08 -14.23
N TYR A 457 14.68 29.40 -15.32
CA TYR A 457 15.65 29.05 -16.37
C TYR A 457 15.90 30.21 -17.35
N ALA A 458 14.87 31.07 -17.56
CA ALA A 458 14.93 32.24 -18.44
C ALA A 458 13.95 33.29 -17.98
N THR A 459 14.11 34.55 -18.44
CA THR A 459 13.15 35.62 -18.20
C THR A 459 11.80 35.25 -18.85
N PRO A 460 10.69 35.28 -18.12
CA PRO A 460 9.38 34.97 -18.67
C PRO A 460 9.00 35.94 -19.79
N GLY A 461 8.47 35.41 -20.89
CA GLY A 461 7.86 36.23 -21.94
C GLY A 461 6.54 36.85 -21.47
N SER A 462 6.07 37.91 -22.16
CA SER A 462 4.86 38.65 -21.79
C SER A 462 3.59 37.79 -21.69
N ASN A 463 3.52 36.67 -22.41
CA ASN A 463 2.39 35.73 -22.44
C ASN A 463 2.56 34.51 -21.52
N GLN A 464 3.70 34.37 -20.85
CA GLN A 464 3.94 33.28 -19.94
C GLN A 464 3.39 33.63 -18.55
N LYS A 465 2.38 32.88 -18.12
CA LYS A 465 1.78 33.04 -16.79
C LYS A 465 2.66 32.36 -15.73
N SER A 466 2.77 33.00 -14.58
CA SER A 466 3.38 32.37 -13.41
C SER A 466 2.58 31.10 -12.99
N PRO A 467 3.27 30.04 -12.62
CA PRO A 467 2.62 28.86 -12.06
C PRO A 467 1.81 29.20 -10.81
N THR A 468 0.78 28.42 -10.58
CA THR A 468 0.02 28.44 -9.33
C THR A 468 0.64 27.44 -8.35
N SER A 469 0.64 27.79 -7.07
CA SER A 469 1.12 26.89 -6.01
C SER A 469 0.21 26.91 -4.78
N ARG A 470 0.27 25.81 -4.01
CA ARG A 470 -0.31 25.65 -2.67
C ARG A 470 0.84 25.38 -1.69
N ASP A 471 1.58 26.46 -1.38
CA ASP A 471 2.74 26.40 -0.48
C ASP A 471 2.34 25.97 0.95
N ASP A 472 1.10 26.26 1.35
CA ASP A 472 0.50 25.78 2.60
C ASP A 472 0.47 24.25 2.68
N LEU A 473 -0.01 23.57 1.62
CA LEU A 473 -0.03 22.10 1.54
C LEU A 473 1.38 21.52 1.41
N LEU A 474 2.26 22.20 0.66
CA LEU A 474 3.66 21.81 0.53
C LEU A 474 4.37 21.77 1.88
N MET A 475 4.26 22.87 2.65
CA MET A 475 4.89 22.97 3.98
C MET A 475 4.26 21.98 4.96
N HIS A 476 2.95 21.77 4.87
CA HIS A 476 2.25 20.77 5.67
C HIS A 476 2.79 19.35 5.44
N ASP A 477 2.93 18.92 4.18
CA ASP A 477 3.45 17.58 3.86
C ASP A 477 4.94 17.46 4.18
N TYR A 478 5.71 18.54 3.98
CA TYR A 478 7.12 18.56 4.36
C TYR A 478 7.30 18.38 5.88
N GLU A 479 6.59 19.15 6.70
CA GLU A 479 6.64 19.01 8.15
C GLU A 479 6.16 17.61 8.60
N TYR A 480 5.08 17.09 8.01
CA TYR A 480 4.61 15.74 8.31
C TYR A 480 5.70 14.68 8.11
N LEU A 481 6.49 14.79 7.05
CA LEU A 481 7.56 13.84 6.72
C LEU A 481 8.81 14.05 7.58
N THR A 482 9.12 15.28 7.99
CA THR A 482 10.41 15.66 8.57
C THR A 482 10.38 15.95 10.07
N ALA A 483 9.21 16.24 10.64
CA ALA A 483 9.06 16.52 12.07
C ALA A 483 9.61 15.38 12.95
N SER A 484 10.23 15.76 14.05
CA SER A 484 10.55 14.82 15.12
C SER A 484 9.25 14.28 15.71
N ARG A 485 9.10 12.94 15.72
CA ARG A 485 7.89 12.27 16.19
C ARG A 485 8.20 11.06 17.04
N TYR A 486 7.41 10.91 18.11
CA TYR A 486 7.46 9.79 19.02
C TYR A 486 6.17 9.01 18.92
N SER A 487 6.24 7.69 18.96
CA SER A 487 5.05 6.85 19.01
C SER A 487 5.16 5.82 20.13
N ALA A 488 4.03 5.49 20.72
CA ALA A 488 3.90 4.42 21.69
C ALA A 488 2.64 3.61 21.36
N GLY A 489 2.72 2.30 21.51
CA GLY A 489 1.62 1.39 21.23
C GLY A 489 1.52 0.29 22.26
N VAL A 490 0.30 -0.18 22.48
CA VAL A 490 -0.03 -1.36 23.26
C VAL A 490 -1.06 -2.18 22.50
N ASP A 491 -0.89 -3.49 22.50
CA ASP A 491 -1.85 -4.43 21.92
C ASP A 491 -2.08 -5.60 22.85
N PHE A 492 -3.32 -6.10 22.83
CA PHE A 492 -3.71 -7.29 23.56
C PHE A 492 -4.56 -8.19 22.66
N THR A 493 -4.28 -9.48 22.67
CA THR A 493 -5.08 -10.48 21.96
C THR A 493 -5.38 -11.65 22.88
N PHE A 494 -6.64 -12.04 22.91
CA PHE A 494 -7.15 -13.25 23.54
C PHE A 494 -7.56 -14.25 22.47
N GLU A 495 -7.13 -15.50 22.58
CA GLU A 495 -7.51 -16.59 21.67
C GLU A 495 -7.97 -17.81 22.47
N HIS A 496 -9.06 -18.42 22.03
CA HIS A 496 -9.64 -19.63 22.63
C HIS A 496 -9.69 -20.78 21.62
N LEU A 497 -9.12 -21.93 21.98
CA LEU A 497 -9.11 -23.14 21.16
C LEU A 497 -10.38 -23.96 21.37
N LEU A 498 -11.17 -24.12 20.33
CA LEU A 498 -12.40 -24.92 20.33
C LEU A 498 -12.06 -26.40 20.09
N SER A 499 -11.93 -27.17 21.17
CA SER A 499 -11.41 -28.55 21.19
C SER A 499 -12.13 -29.52 20.24
N HIS A 500 -13.42 -29.34 20.02
CA HIS A 500 -14.21 -30.21 19.14
C HIS A 500 -14.23 -29.78 17.67
N ARG A 501 -13.74 -28.57 17.32
CA ARG A 501 -13.90 -27.97 15.98
C ARG A 501 -12.61 -27.64 15.26
N LYS A 502 -11.44 -28.05 15.76
CA LYS A 502 -10.13 -27.79 15.12
C LYS A 502 -9.93 -26.30 14.74
N MET A 503 -10.52 -25.40 15.51
CA MET A 503 -10.58 -23.98 15.23
C MET A 503 -10.26 -23.19 16.49
N ALA A 504 -9.53 -22.11 16.35
CA ALA A 504 -9.32 -21.12 17.40
C ALA A 504 -10.09 -19.84 17.04
N VAL A 505 -10.77 -19.24 18.01
CA VAL A 505 -11.39 -17.92 17.90
C VAL A 505 -10.58 -16.92 18.71
N TYR A 506 -10.44 -15.70 18.21
CA TYR A 506 -9.68 -14.66 18.89
C TYR A 506 -10.36 -13.30 18.81
N ALA A 507 -10.02 -12.45 19.77
CA ALA A 507 -10.36 -11.04 19.80
C ALA A 507 -9.15 -10.24 20.24
N GLY A 508 -8.94 -9.09 19.63
CA GLY A 508 -7.81 -8.22 19.93
C GLY A 508 -8.21 -6.76 19.97
N ALA A 509 -7.42 -6.00 20.74
CA ALA A 509 -7.52 -4.55 20.81
C ALA A 509 -6.11 -3.97 20.79
N ALA A 510 -5.92 -2.87 20.05
CA ALA A 510 -4.67 -2.14 20.02
C ALA A 510 -4.92 -0.64 20.07
N TYR A 511 -4.02 0.07 20.76
CA TYR A 511 -4.00 1.52 20.81
C TYR A 511 -2.60 2.01 20.45
N ARG A 512 -2.54 3.06 19.64
CA ARG A 512 -1.30 3.74 19.30
C ARG A 512 -1.48 5.24 19.41
N TYR A 513 -0.51 5.88 20.05
CA TYR A 513 -0.37 7.31 20.14
C TYR A 513 0.88 7.76 19.39
N THR A 514 0.78 8.86 18.64
CA THR A 514 1.91 9.51 18.00
C THR A 514 1.89 10.98 18.35
N GLN A 515 3.04 11.52 18.75
CA GLN A 515 3.24 12.93 19.04
C GLN A 515 4.40 13.49 18.23
N ALA A 516 4.16 14.58 17.51
CA ALA A 516 5.16 15.35 16.80
C ALA A 516 5.60 16.57 17.63
N THR A 517 6.83 17.00 17.42
CA THR A 517 7.42 18.17 18.06
C THR A 517 8.16 19.02 17.03
N GLY A 518 8.27 20.33 17.29
CA GLY A 518 8.89 21.28 16.36
C GLY A 518 8.09 21.44 15.08
N VAL A 519 6.76 21.48 15.19
CA VAL A 519 5.81 21.66 14.09
C VAL A 519 5.07 22.97 14.23
N ASP A 520 4.91 23.67 13.11
CA ASP A 520 4.24 24.98 13.03
C ASP A 520 2.91 24.88 12.27
N VAL A 521 2.83 24.04 11.23
CA VAL A 521 1.69 23.91 10.31
C VAL A 521 0.91 22.63 10.58
N VAL A 522 1.60 21.49 10.78
CA VAL A 522 0.98 20.19 11.08
C VAL A 522 0.56 20.15 12.55
N GLY A 523 -0.54 19.47 12.84
CA GLY A 523 -0.93 19.22 14.23
C GLY A 523 0.05 18.28 14.95
N LYS A 524 -0.03 18.24 16.28
CA LYS A 524 1.00 17.60 17.12
C LYS A 524 0.74 16.15 17.45
N ASP A 525 -0.51 15.67 17.35
CA ASP A 525 -0.90 14.37 17.88
C ASP A 525 -1.75 13.56 16.91
N ARG A 526 -1.68 12.24 17.05
CA ARG A 526 -2.55 11.27 16.39
C ARG A 526 -2.80 10.06 17.27
N HIS A 527 -4.05 9.64 17.34
CA HIS A 527 -4.52 8.48 18.06
C HIS A 527 -5.08 7.45 17.09
N ALA A 528 -4.79 6.19 17.30
CA ALA A 528 -5.36 5.08 16.55
C ALA A 528 -5.82 3.98 17.51
N VAL A 529 -7.07 3.57 17.41
CA VAL A 529 -7.66 2.42 18.11
C VAL A 529 -8.01 1.38 17.06
N ASN A 530 -7.61 0.14 17.28
CA ASN A 530 -7.92 -0.99 16.43
C ASN A 530 -8.57 -2.09 17.27
N LEU A 531 -9.69 -2.63 16.80
CA LEU A 531 -10.39 -3.78 17.39
C LEU A 531 -10.55 -4.84 16.32
N ASN A 532 -10.26 -6.09 16.64
CA ASN A 532 -10.42 -7.19 15.71
C ASN A 532 -10.97 -8.44 16.38
N VAL A 533 -11.71 -9.22 15.60
CA VAL A 533 -12.18 -10.54 15.96
C VAL A 533 -11.98 -11.48 14.78
N GLY A 534 -11.69 -12.74 15.06
CA GLY A 534 -11.45 -13.68 13.98
C GLY A 534 -11.39 -15.12 14.43
N CYS A 535 -11.10 -15.98 13.46
CA CYS A 535 -10.86 -17.40 13.70
C CYS A 535 -9.70 -17.91 12.83
N LYS A 536 -9.07 -18.98 13.30
CA LYS A 536 -7.98 -19.71 12.64
C LYS A 536 -8.32 -21.20 12.58
N PHE A 537 -7.99 -21.86 11.48
CA PHE A 537 -8.30 -23.27 11.27
C PHE A 537 -7.38 -23.95 10.25
#